data_29ac3209b6c4d3bc3d9464e394797114
#
_entry.id   29ac3209b6c4d3bc3d9464e394797114
#
_cell.length_a   1.000
_cell.length_b   1.000
_cell.length_c   1.000
_cell.angle_alpha   90.00
_cell.angle_beta   90.00
_cell.angle_gamma   90.00
#
_symmetry.space_group_name_H-M   'P 1'
#
loop_
_entity.id
_entity.type
_entity.pdbx_description
1 polymer ?
#
loop_
_entity_poly.entity_id
_entity_poly.type
_entity_poly.pdbx_seq_one_letter_code
_entity_poly.pdbx_strand_id
1 'polypeptide(L)'
;MSFSVKKDKSGVVIVGVDGQLIVGNRQELKQKVLDALEGGGRKFVVDFAKTGYIDSSGLGVLVSLSKKIREQGGELRLAGLNEDLQTLFELTKLDTLFAITKTAEEALAAF
;
A
#
# COMPACT_ATOMS: atom_id res chain seq x y z
N MET A 1 8.98 -13.42 -3.83
CA MET A 1 8.27 -12.21 -4.26
C MET A 1 6.80 -12.53 -4.38
N SER A 2 5.99 -11.97 -3.52
CA SER A 2 4.57 -12.30 -3.48
C SER A 2 3.77 -11.21 -2.79
N PHE A 3 2.47 -11.28 -2.98
CA PHE A 3 1.51 -10.40 -2.30
C PHE A 3 0.56 -11.23 -1.47
N SER A 4 0.21 -10.72 -0.30
CA SER A 4 -0.81 -11.33 0.55
C SER A 4 -1.93 -10.34 0.77
N VAL A 5 -3.15 -10.84 0.88
CA VAL A 5 -4.32 -10.00 1.16
C VAL A 5 -5.09 -10.64 2.29
N LYS A 6 -5.36 -9.87 3.33
CA LYS A 6 -6.19 -10.33 4.43
C LYS A 6 -7.02 -9.17 4.95
N LYS A 7 -8.12 -9.50 5.62
CA LYS A 7 -9.01 -8.51 6.23
C LYS A 7 -8.96 -8.69 7.74
N ASP A 8 -8.77 -7.61 8.48
CA ASP A 8 -8.77 -7.69 9.93
C ASP A 8 -10.21 -7.64 10.49
N LYS A 9 -10.33 -7.70 11.82
CA LYS A 9 -11.63 -7.71 12.49
C LYS A 9 -12.46 -6.46 12.20
N SER A 10 -11.81 -5.33 11.97
CA SER A 10 -12.51 -4.06 11.72
C SER A 10 -12.85 -3.86 10.24
N GLY A 11 -12.48 -4.81 9.38
CA GLY A 11 -12.76 -4.72 7.96
C GLY A 11 -11.68 -4.04 7.14
N VAL A 12 -10.54 -3.69 7.73
CA VAL A 12 -9.42 -3.11 7.01
C VAL A 12 -8.74 -4.19 6.18
N VAL A 13 -8.51 -3.90 4.90
CA VAL A 13 -7.80 -4.81 3.99
C VAL A 13 -6.31 -4.54 4.11
N ILE A 14 -5.54 -5.56 4.49
CA ILE A 14 -4.09 -5.47 4.63
C ILE A 14 -3.45 -6.22 3.47
N VAL A 15 -2.65 -5.49 2.68
CA VAL A 15 -1.94 -6.07 1.54
C VAL A 15 -0.45 -6.05 1.86
N GLY A 16 0.14 -7.24 2.03
CA GLY A 16 1.57 -7.37 2.27
C GLY A 16 2.32 -7.52 0.96
N VAL A 17 3.46 -6.84 0.86
CA VAL A 17 4.35 -6.94 -0.31
C VAL A 17 5.65 -7.59 0.14
N ASP A 18 5.91 -8.81 -0.34
CA ASP A 18 7.12 -9.55 0.00
C ASP A 18 8.09 -9.50 -1.17
N GLY A 19 9.26 -8.90 -0.96
CA GLY A 19 10.33 -8.80 -1.94
C GLY A 19 10.43 -7.43 -2.57
N GLN A 20 9.69 -7.17 -3.61
CA GLN A 20 9.79 -5.90 -4.33
C GLN A 20 8.50 -5.55 -5.04
N LEU A 21 8.36 -4.27 -5.38
CA LEU A 21 7.24 -3.76 -6.16
C LEU A 21 7.81 -3.02 -7.37
N ILE A 22 7.68 -3.62 -8.53
CA ILE A 22 8.35 -3.18 -9.76
C ILE A 22 7.42 -3.35 -10.96
N VAL A 23 7.89 -2.91 -12.12
CA VAL A 23 7.14 -3.00 -13.36
C VAL A 23 6.67 -4.44 -13.65
N GLY A 24 7.47 -5.44 -13.25
CA GLY A 24 7.15 -6.84 -13.52
C GLY A 24 6.02 -7.42 -12.69
N ASN A 25 5.67 -6.82 -11.54
CA ASN A 25 4.63 -7.36 -10.66
C ASN A 25 3.58 -6.35 -10.19
N ARG A 26 3.72 -5.09 -10.59
CA ARG A 26 2.78 -4.03 -10.14
C ARG A 26 1.33 -4.32 -10.51
N GLN A 27 1.10 -4.98 -11.63
CA GLN A 27 -0.26 -5.31 -12.07
C GLN A 27 -0.94 -6.31 -11.15
N GLU A 28 -0.18 -7.23 -10.58
CA GLU A 28 -0.71 -8.18 -9.61
C GLU A 28 -1.20 -7.44 -8.35
N LEU A 29 -0.41 -6.51 -7.84
CA LEU A 29 -0.82 -5.69 -6.69
C LEU A 29 -2.08 -4.91 -7.03
N LYS A 30 -2.08 -4.24 -8.19
CA LYS A 30 -3.22 -3.45 -8.63
C LYS A 30 -4.48 -4.28 -8.67
N GLN A 31 -4.42 -5.47 -9.25
CA GLN A 31 -5.59 -6.33 -9.39
C GLN A 31 -6.12 -6.77 -8.03
N LYS A 32 -5.22 -7.15 -7.11
CA LYS A 32 -5.63 -7.58 -5.77
C LYS A 32 -6.34 -6.45 -5.00
N VAL A 33 -5.84 -5.24 -5.10
CA VAL A 33 -6.45 -4.10 -4.43
C VAL A 33 -7.80 -3.74 -5.07
N LEU A 34 -7.86 -3.73 -6.40
CA LEU A 34 -9.11 -3.43 -7.11
C LEU A 34 -10.17 -4.47 -6.83
N ASP A 35 -9.81 -5.76 -6.75
CA ASP A 35 -10.75 -6.82 -6.42
C ASP A 35 -11.33 -6.61 -5.02
N ALA A 36 -10.48 -6.24 -4.05
CA ALA A 36 -10.95 -5.97 -2.69
C ALA A 36 -11.84 -4.73 -2.64
N LEU A 37 -11.51 -3.69 -3.40
CA LEU A 37 -12.31 -2.48 -3.49
C LEU A 37 -13.68 -2.78 -4.08
N GLU A 38 -13.72 -3.56 -5.15
CA GLU A 38 -14.96 -3.99 -5.80
C GLU A 38 -15.81 -4.84 -4.86
N GLY A 39 -15.17 -5.63 -4.00
CA GLY A 39 -15.85 -6.44 -2.99
C GLY A 39 -16.33 -5.66 -1.78
N GLY A 40 -16.17 -4.34 -1.76
CA GLY A 40 -16.67 -3.49 -0.68
C GLY A 40 -15.61 -2.95 0.28
N GLY A 41 -14.33 -3.31 0.10
CA GLY A 41 -13.26 -2.78 0.93
C GLY A 41 -13.10 -1.28 0.72
N ARG A 42 -12.84 -0.54 1.80
CA ARG A 42 -12.68 0.92 1.73
C ARG A 42 -11.46 1.40 2.50
N LYS A 43 -11.02 0.66 3.50
CA LYS A 43 -9.85 1.00 4.32
C LYS A 43 -8.76 -0.01 3.99
N PHE A 44 -7.63 0.50 3.52
CA PHE A 44 -6.53 -0.34 3.02
C PHE A 44 -5.22 0.05 3.68
N VAL A 45 -4.42 -0.95 4.03
CA VAL A 45 -3.03 -0.77 4.45
C VAL A 45 -2.17 -1.61 3.51
N VAL A 46 -1.18 -0.99 2.88
CA VAL A 46 -0.14 -1.74 2.16
C VAL A 46 1.07 -1.82 3.08
N ASP A 47 1.44 -3.04 3.44
CA ASP A 47 2.51 -3.30 4.39
C ASP A 47 3.78 -3.70 3.64
N PHE A 48 4.82 -2.87 3.80
CA PHE A 48 6.12 -3.04 3.16
C PHE A 48 7.19 -3.59 4.10
N ALA A 49 6.78 -4.22 5.22
CA ALA A 49 7.74 -4.72 6.21
C ALA A 49 8.74 -5.72 5.62
N LYS A 50 8.35 -6.43 4.56
CA LYS A 50 9.21 -7.41 3.89
C LYS A 50 9.62 -6.96 2.48
N THR A 51 9.53 -5.66 2.21
CA THR A 51 9.84 -5.11 0.89
C THR A 51 11.22 -4.46 0.91
N GLY A 52 12.09 -4.87 -0.01
CA GLY A 52 13.43 -4.30 -0.13
C GLY A 52 13.56 -3.24 -1.21
N TYR A 53 12.66 -3.19 -2.17
CA TYR A 53 12.82 -2.28 -3.31
C TYR A 53 11.47 -1.95 -3.96
N ILE A 54 11.34 -0.68 -4.37
CA ILE A 54 10.19 -0.20 -5.16
C ILE A 54 10.75 0.67 -6.27
N ASP A 55 10.37 0.40 -7.52
CA ASP A 55 10.78 1.24 -8.64
C ASP A 55 9.72 2.33 -8.92
N SER A 56 9.99 3.19 -9.91
CA SER A 56 9.07 4.28 -10.25
C SER A 56 7.69 3.76 -10.70
N SER A 57 7.65 2.59 -11.32
CA SER A 57 6.39 1.95 -11.72
C SER A 57 5.57 1.55 -10.49
N GLY A 58 6.25 1.03 -9.47
CA GLY A 58 5.61 0.68 -8.21
C GLY A 58 5.06 1.90 -7.49
N LEU A 59 5.83 2.99 -7.46
CA LEU A 59 5.35 4.25 -6.89
C LEU A 59 4.11 4.75 -7.64
N GLY A 60 4.14 4.66 -8.97
CA GLY A 60 3.02 5.09 -9.80
C GLY A 60 1.75 4.32 -9.53
N VAL A 61 1.85 3.00 -9.35
CA VAL A 61 0.65 2.20 -9.07
C VAL A 61 0.06 2.53 -7.70
N LEU A 62 0.91 2.83 -6.70
CA LEU A 62 0.42 3.24 -5.39
C LEU A 62 -0.36 4.55 -5.46
N VAL A 63 0.15 5.52 -6.21
CA VAL A 63 -0.54 6.80 -6.41
C VAL A 63 -1.89 6.57 -7.11
N SER A 64 -1.90 5.77 -8.16
CA SER A 64 -3.11 5.44 -8.90
C SER A 64 -4.15 4.75 -8.01
N LEU A 65 -3.72 3.78 -7.21
CA LEU A 65 -4.61 3.06 -6.30
C LEU A 65 -5.17 3.97 -5.22
N SER A 66 -4.34 4.85 -4.66
CA SER A 66 -4.79 5.80 -3.65
C SER A 66 -5.90 6.69 -4.19
N LYS A 67 -5.73 7.18 -5.41
CA LYS A 67 -6.74 8.01 -6.05
C LYS A 67 -8.05 7.24 -6.26
N LYS A 68 -7.95 6.01 -6.77
CA LYS A 68 -9.11 5.18 -7.04
C LYS A 68 -9.91 4.84 -5.77
N ILE A 69 -9.19 4.48 -4.72
CA ILE A 69 -9.80 4.17 -3.42
C ILE A 69 -10.48 5.41 -2.86
N ARG A 70 -9.84 6.57 -2.95
CA ARG A 70 -10.41 7.83 -2.46
C ARG A 70 -11.67 8.21 -3.22
N GLU A 71 -11.70 7.99 -4.53
CA GLU A 71 -12.88 8.25 -5.35
C GLU A 71 -14.08 7.40 -4.93
N GLN A 72 -13.81 6.24 -4.32
CA GLN A 72 -14.85 5.36 -3.81
C GLN A 72 -15.17 5.60 -2.33
N GLY A 73 -14.63 6.67 -1.75
CA GLY A 73 -14.88 7.01 -0.35
C GLY A 73 -13.99 6.29 0.64
N GLY A 74 -12.91 5.67 0.19
CA GLY A 74 -12.00 4.94 1.04
C GLY A 74 -10.68 5.66 1.29
N GLU A 75 -9.76 4.97 1.93
CA GLU A 75 -8.45 5.50 2.26
C GLU A 75 -7.40 4.40 2.17
N LEU A 76 -6.22 4.76 1.64
CA LEU A 76 -5.05 3.88 1.56
C LEU A 76 -3.96 4.44 2.47
N ARG A 77 -3.44 3.60 3.35
CA ARG A 77 -2.31 3.94 4.22
C ARG A 77 -1.16 3.00 3.90
N LEU A 78 0.07 3.47 4.13
CA LEU A 78 1.29 2.68 3.93
C LEU A 78 1.97 2.45 5.27
N ALA A 79 2.66 1.32 5.40
CA ALA A 79 3.35 0.99 6.64
C ALA A 79 4.60 0.15 6.37
N GLY A 80 5.54 0.17 7.31
CA GLY A 80 6.66 -0.75 7.30
C GLY A 80 7.80 -0.40 6.36
N LEU A 81 7.90 0.84 5.88
CA LEU A 81 8.98 1.22 4.98
C LEU A 81 10.33 1.13 5.71
N ASN A 82 11.31 0.47 5.08
CA ASN A 82 12.66 0.50 5.58
C ASN A 82 13.29 1.89 5.33
N GLU A 83 14.51 2.10 5.80
CA GLU A 83 15.15 3.41 5.71
C GLU A 83 15.31 3.88 4.27
N ASP A 84 15.73 2.99 3.37
CA ASP A 84 15.89 3.33 1.95
C ASP A 84 14.56 3.71 1.30
N LEU A 85 13.51 2.96 1.60
CA LEU A 85 12.19 3.25 1.05
C LEU A 85 11.62 4.54 1.64
N GLN A 86 11.84 4.79 2.92
CA GLN A 86 11.43 6.04 3.56
C GLN A 86 12.09 7.23 2.85
N THR A 87 13.40 7.13 2.59
CA THR A 87 14.13 8.15 1.85
C THR A 87 13.56 8.37 0.45
N LEU A 88 13.23 7.27 -0.24
CA LEU A 88 12.64 7.35 -1.57
C LEU A 88 11.33 8.13 -1.56
N PHE A 89 10.46 7.86 -0.60
CA PHE A 89 9.18 8.57 -0.48
C PHE A 89 9.38 10.04 -0.13
N GLU A 90 10.38 10.35 0.70
CA GLU A 90 10.71 11.74 1.05
C GLU A 90 11.24 12.51 -0.16
N LEU A 91 12.17 11.90 -0.91
CA LEU A 91 12.77 12.54 -2.08
C LEU A 91 11.73 12.79 -3.18
N THR A 92 10.77 11.91 -3.34
CA THR A 92 9.73 12.05 -4.34
C THR A 92 8.52 12.85 -3.84
N LYS A 93 8.56 13.31 -2.60
CA LYS A 93 7.47 14.06 -1.94
C LYS A 93 6.20 13.22 -1.76
N LEU A 94 6.27 11.92 -1.93
CA LEU A 94 5.11 11.04 -1.76
C LEU A 94 4.75 10.84 -0.29
N ASP A 95 5.68 11.13 0.63
CA ASP A 95 5.40 11.13 2.05
C ASP A 95 4.35 12.18 2.44
N THR A 96 4.12 13.19 1.60
CA THR A 96 3.07 14.17 1.83
C THR A 96 1.72 13.72 1.28
N LEU A 97 1.73 12.74 0.38
CA LEU A 97 0.51 12.23 -0.25
C LEU A 97 -0.11 11.07 0.53
N PHE A 98 0.73 10.26 1.18
CA PHE A 98 0.28 9.08 1.90
C PHE A 98 0.43 9.25 3.40
N ALA A 99 -0.51 8.68 4.17
CA ALA A 99 -0.32 8.49 5.60
C ALA A 99 0.58 7.26 5.80
N ILE A 100 1.75 7.46 6.36
CA ILE A 100 2.76 6.42 6.51
C ILE A 100 3.04 6.20 7.99
N THR A 101 2.98 4.94 8.44
CA THR A 101 3.30 4.57 9.81
C THR A 101 4.47 3.57 9.82
N LYS A 102 5.07 3.37 10.99
CA LYS A 102 6.18 2.44 11.12
C LYS A 102 5.75 0.99 10.97
N THR A 103 4.54 0.67 11.44
CA THR A 103 4.03 -0.71 11.42
C THR A 103 2.60 -0.74 10.91
N ALA A 104 2.19 -1.92 10.43
CA ALA A 104 0.82 -2.14 10.02
C ALA A 104 -0.14 -1.96 11.20
N GLU A 105 0.27 -2.37 12.40
CA GLU A 105 -0.54 -2.20 13.62
C GLU A 105 -0.85 -0.75 13.89
N GLU A 106 0.15 0.14 13.73
CA GLU A 106 -0.07 1.57 13.90
C GLU A 106 -1.03 2.12 12.84
N ALA A 107 -0.92 1.64 11.60
CA ALA A 107 -1.81 2.05 10.53
C ALA A 107 -3.25 1.63 10.83
N LEU A 108 -3.44 0.42 11.34
CA LEU A 108 -4.77 -0.07 11.71
C LEU A 108 -5.38 0.77 12.82
N ALA A 109 -4.59 1.13 13.82
CA ALA A 109 -5.06 1.92 14.97
C ALA A 109 -5.45 3.34 14.56
N ALA A 110 -4.94 3.85 13.45
CA ALA A 110 -5.18 5.21 13.01
C ALA A 110 -6.45 5.37 12.14
N PHE A 111 -7.08 4.28 11.76
CA PHE A 111 -8.34 4.35 11.00
C PHE A 111 -9.55 4.69 11.84
#